data_f21c45fa3fd49fd8236b4a765c07a9d7
#
_entry.id   f21c45fa3fd49fd8236b4a765c07a9d7
#
_cell.length_a   1.000
_cell.length_b   1.000
_cell.length_c   1.000
_cell.angle_alpha   90.00
_cell.angle_beta   90.00
_cell.angle_gamma   90.00
#
_symmetry.space_group_name_H-M   'P 1'
#
loop_
_entity.id
_entity.type
_entity.pdbx_description
1 polymer ?
#
loop_
_entity_poly.entity_id
_entity_poly.type
_entity_poly.pdbx_seq_one_letter_code
_entity_poly.pdbx_strand_id
1 'polypeptide(L)'
;MGFAARIFSRALLALCVWAGMPAVAPAQDGLLVFAAASLRDALDAAIAAYRPGRPIPIRAAYDASSTLARQITRGAPADLYISADPRWMDHLAEGGFVERASRVELLGNELVLIAPRGSAVAEIPIGPGLDLAGPLGDRPLAMADPDHVPAGLYGREALESLGAWEAIARRVVRAQNVRLALAFVARGEAALGIVYATDAAAEPAVRVVGTFPASSHRPIAYPAAIVAASAKRAEARSFLAFLRSPAAARVFARYGFRPLAP
;
A
#
# COMPACT_ATOMS: atom_id res chain seq x y z
N MET A 1 72.11 28.66 -58.48
CA MET A 1 72.22 27.94 -57.15
C MET A 1 71.20 28.65 -56.30
N GLY A 2 69.99 28.09 -56.14
CA GLY A 2 68.89 28.68 -55.41
C GLY A 2 68.21 27.62 -54.55
N PHE A 3 68.16 27.88 -53.28
CA PHE A 3 67.47 27.05 -52.30
C PHE A 3 66.00 27.52 -52.11
N ALA A 4 65.05 26.67 -52.42
CA ALA A 4 63.65 26.90 -52.19
C ALA A 4 63.24 26.42 -50.81
N ALA A 5 62.80 27.30 -49.93
CA ALA A 5 62.24 26.99 -48.61
C ALA A 5 60.75 26.66 -48.74
N ARG A 6 60.37 25.46 -48.39
CA ARG A 6 58.96 25.02 -48.24
C ARG A 6 58.43 25.34 -46.86
N ILE A 7 57.47 26.25 -46.80
CA ILE A 7 56.69 26.53 -45.54
C ILE A 7 55.57 25.53 -45.44
N PHE A 8 55.62 24.64 -44.42
CA PHE A 8 54.51 23.77 -44.06
C PHE A 8 53.58 24.51 -43.11
N SER A 9 52.40 24.82 -43.60
CA SER A 9 51.30 25.38 -42.78
C SER A 9 50.62 24.24 -42.00
N ARG A 10 50.73 24.24 -40.68
CA ARG A 10 50.02 23.31 -39.80
C ARG A 10 48.65 23.91 -39.46
N ALA A 11 47.62 23.41 -40.12
CA ALA A 11 46.21 23.71 -39.73
C ALA A 11 45.90 22.89 -38.44
N LEU A 12 45.67 23.61 -37.34
CA LEU A 12 45.24 23.04 -36.07
C LEU A 12 43.72 22.84 -36.13
N LEU A 13 43.25 21.59 -36.27
CA LEU A 13 41.82 21.25 -36.18
C LEU A 13 41.42 21.25 -34.71
N ALA A 14 40.74 22.28 -34.25
CA ALA A 14 40.13 22.32 -32.93
C ALA A 14 38.84 21.47 -32.94
N LEU A 15 38.93 20.26 -32.40
CA LEU A 15 37.76 19.35 -32.16
C LEU A 15 36.99 19.84 -30.93
N CYS A 16 35.90 20.59 -31.12
CA CYS A 16 34.97 20.93 -30.06
C CYS A 16 34.20 19.67 -29.64
N VAL A 17 34.65 19.02 -28.59
CA VAL A 17 33.87 17.96 -27.89
C VAL A 17 32.73 18.65 -27.16
N TRP A 18 31.55 18.67 -27.75
CA TRP A 18 30.31 19.05 -27.08
C TRP A 18 29.95 17.88 -26.12
N ALA A 19 30.37 17.98 -24.85
CA ALA A 19 29.91 17.14 -23.81
C ALA A 19 28.40 17.38 -23.62
N GLY A 20 27.57 16.53 -24.21
CA GLY A 20 26.13 16.50 -23.96
C GLY A 20 25.90 16.27 -22.49
N MET A 21 25.56 17.28 -21.71
CA MET A 21 25.00 17.12 -20.38
C MET A 21 23.76 16.24 -20.51
N PRO A 22 23.62 15.15 -19.71
CA PRO A 22 22.38 14.41 -19.68
C PRO A 22 21.28 15.40 -19.28
N ALA A 23 20.29 15.59 -20.14
CA ALA A 23 19.09 16.33 -19.80
C ALA A 23 18.48 15.63 -18.59
N VAL A 24 18.55 16.26 -17.41
CA VAL A 24 17.81 15.83 -16.23
C VAL A 24 16.34 15.91 -16.66
N ALA A 25 15.71 14.75 -16.88
CA ALA A 25 14.29 14.70 -17.16
C ALA A 25 13.59 15.49 -16.05
N PRO A 26 12.68 16.44 -16.35
CA PRO A 26 11.99 17.20 -15.32
C PRO A 26 11.33 16.20 -14.40
N ALA A 27 11.60 16.33 -13.09
CA ALA A 27 10.90 15.59 -12.07
C ALA A 27 9.40 15.76 -12.37
N GLN A 28 8.70 14.63 -12.60
CA GLN A 28 7.32 14.70 -13.09
C GLN A 28 6.50 15.48 -12.05
N ASP A 29 6.00 16.64 -12.44
CA ASP A 29 5.31 17.64 -11.61
C ASP A 29 3.93 17.13 -11.11
N GLY A 30 3.90 16.05 -10.32
CA GLY A 30 2.69 15.48 -9.77
C GLY A 30 2.79 15.25 -8.27
N LEU A 31 1.65 15.21 -7.60
CA LEU A 31 1.56 14.78 -6.21
C LEU A 31 1.80 13.27 -6.14
N LEU A 32 2.72 12.82 -5.27
CA LEU A 32 3.00 11.41 -5.06
C LEU A 32 2.38 10.94 -3.74
N VAL A 33 1.45 10.00 -3.83
CA VAL A 33 0.78 9.39 -2.66
C VAL A 33 1.35 8.01 -2.43
N PHE A 34 1.87 7.76 -1.24
CA PHE A 34 2.21 6.42 -0.77
C PHE A 34 1.03 5.84 0.00
N ALA A 35 0.44 4.76 -0.46
CA ALA A 35 -0.78 4.21 0.11
C ALA A 35 -0.71 2.69 0.30
N ALA A 36 -1.35 2.20 1.36
CA ALA A 36 -1.49 0.78 1.62
C ALA A 36 -2.06 0.04 0.39
N ALA A 37 -1.52 -1.14 0.09
CA ALA A 37 -1.86 -1.94 -1.10
C ALA A 37 -3.36 -2.23 -1.22
N SER A 38 -4.06 -2.39 -0.10
CA SER A 38 -5.53 -2.61 -0.05
C SER A 38 -6.35 -1.42 -0.58
N LEU A 39 -5.77 -0.21 -0.62
CA LEU A 39 -6.45 0.99 -1.11
C LEU A 39 -6.44 1.14 -2.63
N ARG A 40 -5.66 0.35 -3.36
CA ARG A 40 -5.39 0.58 -4.80
C ARG A 40 -6.63 0.97 -5.58
N ASP A 41 -7.61 0.11 -5.67
CA ASP A 41 -8.77 0.32 -6.53
C ASP A 41 -9.63 1.51 -6.08
N ALA A 42 -9.83 1.64 -4.78
CA ALA A 42 -10.64 2.70 -4.19
C ALA A 42 -9.94 4.08 -4.28
N LEU A 43 -8.62 4.13 -4.03
CA LEU A 43 -7.87 5.37 -4.11
C LEU A 43 -7.68 5.82 -5.56
N ASP A 44 -7.44 4.90 -6.50
CA ASP A 44 -7.39 5.24 -7.93
C ASP A 44 -8.73 5.83 -8.40
N ALA A 45 -9.86 5.28 -7.96
CA ALA A 45 -11.18 5.86 -8.23
C ALA A 45 -11.38 7.23 -7.54
N ALA A 46 -10.88 7.42 -6.32
CA ALA A 46 -10.92 8.71 -5.64
C ALA A 46 -10.05 9.75 -6.34
N ILE A 47 -8.85 9.37 -6.80
CA ILE A 47 -7.96 10.24 -7.61
C ILE A 47 -8.67 10.63 -8.91
N ALA A 48 -9.32 9.70 -9.59
CA ALA A 48 -10.07 9.99 -10.81
C ALA A 48 -11.23 10.98 -10.56
N ALA A 49 -11.93 10.85 -9.42
CA ALA A 49 -12.99 11.76 -9.02
C ALA A 49 -12.49 13.18 -8.64
N TYR A 50 -11.21 13.28 -8.19
CA TYR A 50 -10.60 14.55 -7.82
C TYR A 50 -10.04 15.33 -9.03
N ARG A 51 -9.61 14.67 -10.09
CA ARG A 51 -8.90 15.24 -11.25
C ARG A 51 -9.63 16.35 -12.03
N PRO A 52 -10.97 16.33 -12.23
CA PRO A 52 -11.64 17.37 -12.99
C PRO A 52 -11.36 18.76 -12.41
N GLY A 53 -10.75 19.66 -13.24
CA GLY A 53 -10.44 21.03 -12.85
C GLY A 53 -9.27 21.22 -11.89
N ARG A 54 -8.40 20.20 -11.67
CA ARG A 54 -7.22 20.31 -10.81
C ARG A 54 -5.93 20.45 -11.61
N PRO A 55 -4.99 21.34 -11.16
CA PRO A 55 -3.83 21.74 -11.97
C PRO A 55 -2.73 20.69 -12.04
N ILE A 56 -2.60 19.79 -11.04
CA ILE A 56 -1.49 18.83 -10.99
C ILE A 56 -1.97 17.38 -11.07
N PRO A 57 -1.26 16.48 -11.77
CA PRO A 57 -1.55 15.04 -11.73
C PRO A 57 -1.25 14.45 -10.36
N ILE A 58 -2.02 13.44 -9.96
CA ILE A 58 -1.75 12.65 -8.75
C ILE A 58 -1.37 11.24 -9.19
N ARG A 59 -0.30 10.73 -8.59
CA ARG A 59 0.15 9.34 -8.74
C ARG A 59 0.17 8.67 -7.38
N ALA A 60 -0.18 7.40 -7.34
CA ALA A 60 -0.11 6.61 -6.13
C ALA A 60 0.86 5.44 -6.32
N ALA A 61 1.67 5.19 -5.30
CA ALA A 61 2.48 3.98 -5.16
C ALA A 61 1.89 3.13 -4.04
N TYR A 62 1.69 1.84 -4.33
CA TYR A 62 0.98 0.92 -3.46
C TYR A 62 1.89 -0.21 -2.99
N ASP A 63 2.03 -0.35 -1.67
CA ASP A 63 2.72 -1.47 -1.04
C ASP A 63 2.25 -1.64 0.42
N ALA A 64 2.88 -2.53 1.18
CA ALA A 64 2.67 -2.60 2.61
C ALA A 64 2.98 -1.25 3.27
N SER A 65 2.14 -0.83 4.21
CA SER A 65 2.36 0.42 4.93
C SER A 65 3.72 0.45 5.61
N SER A 66 4.18 -0.68 6.16
CA SER A 66 5.51 -0.84 6.74
C SER A 66 6.66 -0.56 5.76
N THR A 67 6.53 -1.05 4.52
CA THR A 67 7.53 -0.84 3.46
C THR A 67 7.58 0.64 3.06
N LEU A 68 6.41 1.23 2.82
CA LEU A 68 6.30 2.65 2.44
C LEU A 68 6.79 3.58 3.56
N ALA A 69 6.48 3.28 4.82
CA ALA A 69 6.98 4.04 5.96
C ALA A 69 8.52 4.00 6.02
N ARG A 70 9.13 2.81 5.85
CA ARG A 70 10.60 2.70 5.79
C ARG A 70 11.20 3.41 4.58
N GLN A 71 10.50 3.50 3.45
CA GLN A 71 10.96 4.29 2.30
C GLN A 71 10.94 5.80 2.63
N ILE A 72 9.88 6.29 3.29
CA ILE A 72 9.78 7.69 3.73
C ILE A 72 10.91 8.03 4.71
N THR A 73 11.20 7.18 5.68
CA THR A 73 12.31 7.41 6.63
C THR A 73 13.69 7.44 5.95
N ARG A 74 13.82 6.86 4.75
CA ARG A 74 15.04 6.88 3.92
C ARG A 74 15.03 8.00 2.87
N GLY A 75 14.07 8.92 2.94
CA GLY A 75 14.01 10.10 2.07
C GLY A 75 13.27 9.88 0.74
N ALA A 76 12.43 8.85 0.62
CA ALA A 76 11.58 8.72 -0.57
C ALA A 76 10.66 9.95 -0.74
N PRO A 77 10.49 10.48 -1.97
CA PRO A 77 9.84 11.77 -2.23
C PRO A 77 8.30 11.68 -2.23
N ALA A 78 7.70 11.07 -1.21
CA ALA A 78 6.25 11.04 -1.05
C ALA A 78 5.72 12.39 -0.54
N ASP A 79 4.54 12.78 -0.98
CA ASP A 79 3.86 13.99 -0.55
C ASP A 79 2.76 13.70 0.48
N LEU A 80 2.06 12.56 0.33
CA LEU A 80 1.02 12.09 1.23
C LEU A 80 1.27 10.62 1.55
N TYR A 81 1.04 10.22 2.80
CA TYR A 81 1.11 8.82 3.22
C TYR A 81 -0.24 8.37 3.80
N ILE A 82 -0.73 7.20 3.36
CA ILE A 82 -1.96 6.57 3.84
C ILE A 82 -1.65 5.15 4.27
N SER A 83 -1.70 4.92 5.57
CA SER A 83 -1.41 3.62 6.19
C SER A 83 -2.69 2.80 6.37
N ALA A 84 -2.57 1.48 6.42
CA ALA A 84 -3.63 0.56 6.87
C ALA A 84 -3.48 0.19 8.37
N ASP A 85 -2.63 0.88 9.10
CA ASP A 85 -2.40 0.64 10.53
C ASP A 85 -1.89 1.92 11.19
N PRO A 86 -2.49 2.37 12.30
CA PRO A 86 -2.04 3.55 13.07
C PRO A 86 -0.57 3.48 13.52
N ARG A 87 -0.05 2.29 13.86
CA ARG A 87 1.35 2.14 14.33
C ARG A 87 2.39 2.64 13.32
N TRP A 88 2.19 2.42 12.04
CA TRP A 88 3.12 2.91 11.02
C TRP A 88 3.01 4.42 10.81
N MET A 89 1.82 4.98 11.04
CA MET A 89 1.63 6.44 11.08
C MET A 89 2.28 7.03 12.35
N ASP A 90 2.12 6.37 13.50
CA ASP A 90 2.75 6.77 14.77
C ASP A 90 4.28 6.78 14.62
N HIS A 91 4.85 5.72 14.07
CA HIS A 91 6.29 5.62 13.78
C HIS A 91 6.80 6.82 12.96
N LEU A 92 6.10 7.20 11.90
CA LEU A 92 6.48 8.37 11.09
C LEU A 92 6.26 9.69 11.84
N ALA A 93 5.20 9.80 12.63
CA ALA A 93 4.89 11.00 13.40
C ALA A 93 5.89 11.22 14.54
N GLU A 94 6.31 10.16 15.22
CA GLU A 94 7.33 10.19 16.26
C GLU A 94 8.70 10.62 15.71
N GLY A 95 9.05 10.10 14.52
CA GLY A 95 10.26 10.47 13.81
C GLY A 95 10.24 11.85 13.13
N GLY A 96 9.10 12.56 13.15
CA GLY A 96 8.97 13.87 12.49
C GLY A 96 8.87 13.79 10.96
N PHE A 97 8.59 12.61 10.40
CA PHE A 97 8.51 12.40 8.94
C PHE A 97 7.16 12.81 8.33
N VAL A 98 6.14 13.05 9.16
CA VAL A 98 4.83 13.55 8.72
C VAL A 98 4.43 14.78 9.56
N GLU A 99 3.61 15.65 8.97
CA GLU A 99 3.00 16.78 9.66
C GLU A 99 1.92 16.25 10.61
N ARG A 100 2.20 16.17 11.92
CA ARG A 100 1.25 15.64 12.94
C ARG A 100 -0.10 16.32 12.89
N ALA A 101 -0.12 17.64 12.64
CA ALA A 101 -1.36 18.42 12.55
C ALA A 101 -2.22 18.09 11.32
N SER A 102 -1.65 17.40 10.31
CA SER A 102 -2.37 16.95 9.13
C SER A 102 -2.97 15.55 9.27
N ARG A 103 -2.61 14.81 10.33
CA ARG A 103 -3.09 13.44 10.54
C ARG A 103 -4.61 13.39 10.68
N VAL A 104 -5.21 12.48 9.95
CA VAL A 104 -6.65 12.20 9.99
C VAL A 104 -6.88 10.71 9.87
N GLU A 105 -7.92 10.19 10.51
CA GLU A 105 -8.38 8.81 10.32
C GLU A 105 -9.43 8.80 9.20
N LEU A 106 -9.12 8.18 8.06
CA LEU A 106 -9.99 8.24 6.87
C LEU A 106 -11.03 7.13 6.85
N LEU A 107 -10.61 5.88 7.06
CA LEU A 107 -11.37 4.70 6.74
C LEU A 107 -11.20 3.61 7.81
N GLY A 108 -12.22 2.77 7.94
CA GLY A 108 -12.16 1.49 8.63
C GLY A 108 -12.33 0.33 7.66
N ASN A 109 -12.02 -0.89 8.13
CA ASN A 109 -12.14 -2.13 7.35
C ASN A 109 -12.48 -3.30 8.28
N GLU A 110 -12.68 -4.48 7.71
CA GLU A 110 -12.92 -5.73 8.42
C GLU A 110 -11.90 -6.78 7.98
N LEU A 111 -11.58 -7.71 8.86
CA LEU A 111 -10.69 -8.83 8.57
C LEU A 111 -11.51 -10.07 8.22
N VAL A 112 -11.16 -10.76 7.14
CA VAL A 112 -11.87 -11.95 6.68
C VAL A 112 -10.93 -13.10 6.37
N LEU A 113 -11.45 -14.31 6.52
CA LEU A 113 -10.85 -15.55 6.04
C LEU A 113 -11.43 -15.85 4.66
N ILE A 114 -10.57 -16.11 3.69
CA ILE A 114 -10.94 -16.41 2.31
C ILE A 114 -10.46 -17.78 1.88
N ALA A 115 -11.15 -18.36 0.90
CA ALA A 115 -10.75 -19.55 0.17
C ALA A 115 -10.88 -19.32 -1.35
N PRO A 116 -10.23 -20.12 -2.21
CA PRO A 116 -10.50 -20.09 -3.66
C PRO A 116 -11.98 -20.29 -3.92
N ARG A 117 -12.56 -19.58 -4.89
CA ARG A 117 -14.01 -19.64 -5.18
C ARG A 117 -14.51 -21.05 -5.45
N GLY A 118 -13.74 -21.85 -6.17
CA GLY A 118 -14.06 -23.25 -6.49
C GLY A 118 -13.70 -24.28 -5.40
N SER A 119 -13.23 -23.82 -4.24
CA SER A 119 -12.86 -24.70 -3.12
C SER A 119 -14.09 -25.32 -2.46
N ALA A 120 -13.97 -26.58 -2.05
CA ALA A 120 -14.99 -27.30 -1.26
C ALA A 120 -14.98 -26.91 0.25
N VAL A 121 -14.10 -26.01 0.68
CA VAL A 121 -14.07 -25.55 2.08
C VAL A 121 -15.42 -24.94 2.42
N ALA A 122 -16.08 -25.42 3.47
CA ALA A 122 -17.33 -24.84 3.96
C ALA A 122 -17.08 -23.49 4.65
N GLU A 123 -18.16 -22.81 5.04
CA GLU A 123 -18.05 -21.68 5.96
C GLU A 123 -17.44 -22.12 7.28
N ILE A 124 -16.53 -21.32 7.81
CA ILE A 124 -15.79 -21.59 9.04
C ILE A 124 -16.28 -20.61 10.11
N PRO A 125 -16.96 -21.06 11.15
CA PRO A 125 -17.33 -20.20 12.26
C PRO A 125 -16.08 -19.65 12.96
N ILE A 126 -15.92 -18.35 12.97
CA ILE A 126 -14.77 -17.68 13.59
C ILE A 126 -15.11 -17.33 15.03
N GLY A 127 -14.48 -17.98 16.00
CA GLY A 127 -14.71 -17.77 17.41
C GLY A 127 -13.64 -18.45 18.29
N PRO A 128 -13.79 -18.40 19.62
CA PRO A 128 -12.87 -19.07 20.54
C PRO A 128 -12.73 -20.55 20.21
N GLY A 129 -11.50 -21.05 20.20
CA GLY A 129 -11.19 -22.43 19.80
C GLY A 129 -11.23 -22.69 18.29
N LEU A 130 -11.05 -21.64 17.49
CA LEU A 130 -10.98 -21.73 16.03
C LEU A 130 -9.97 -22.78 15.59
N ASP A 131 -10.43 -23.81 14.87
CA ASP A 131 -9.58 -24.78 14.20
C ASP A 131 -9.45 -24.44 12.70
N LEU A 132 -8.24 -24.12 12.29
CA LEU A 132 -7.87 -23.95 10.87
C LEU A 132 -7.04 -25.13 10.36
N ALA A 133 -6.52 -25.98 11.22
CA ALA A 133 -5.65 -27.10 10.82
C ALA A 133 -6.40 -28.09 9.92
N GLY A 134 -7.62 -28.46 10.29
CA GLY A 134 -8.48 -29.32 9.50
C GLY A 134 -8.79 -28.76 8.11
N PRO A 135 -9.39 -27.56 8.00
CA PRO A 135 -9.69 -26.93 6.69
C PRO A 135 -8.47 -26.66 5.82
N LEU A 136 -7.28 -26.45 6.40
CA LEU A 136 -6.04 -26.28 5.65
C LEU A 136 -5.56 -27.59 5.01
N GLY A 137 -5.85 -28.76 5.60
CA GLY A 137 -5.25 -30.05 5.17
C GLY A 137 -3.72 -29.93 5.20
N ASP A 138 -3.01 -30.26 4.14
CA ASP A 138 -1.54 -30.10 4.01
C ASP A 138 -1.12 -28.78 3.37
N ARG A 139 -2.07 -27.91 3.06
CA ARG A 139 -1.82 -26.65 2.34
C ARG A 139 -1.62 -25.47 3.29
N PRO A 140 -0.92 -24.41 2.86
CA PRO A 140 -0.63 -23.26 3.70
C PRO A 140 -1.83 -22.32 3.86
N LEU A 141 -1.76 -21.48 4.91
CA LEU A 141 -2.53 -20.25 5.08
C LEU A 141 -1.71 -19.07 4.51
N ALA A 142 -2.25 -18.34 3.55
CA ALA A 142 -1.63 -17.12 3.07
C ALA A 142 -2.06 -15.92 3.94
N MET A 143 -1.12 -15.12 4.38
CA MET A 143 -1.37 -13.81 4.98
C MET A 143 -0.19 -12.87 4.74
N ALA A 144 -0.41 -11.59 4.83
CA ALA A 144 0.68 -10.64 4.86
C ALA A 144 1.62 -10.94 6.04
N ASP A 145 2.90 -10.53 5.95
CA ASP A 145 3.87 -10.85 6.99
C ASP A 145 3.38 -10.42 8.39
N PRO A 146 3.18 -11.37 9.32
CA PRO A 146 2.57 -11.12 10.62
C PRO A 146 3.46 -10.33 11.59
N ASP A 147 4.73 -10.11 11.26
CA ASP A 147 5.64 -9.42 12.15
C ASP A 147 5.65 -7.89 11.91
N HIS A 148 5.23 -7.42 10.71
CA HIS A 148 5.31 -5.99 10.42
C HIS A 148 4.29 -5.45 9.39
N VAL A 149 3.65 -6.29 8.57
CA VAL A 149 2.67 -5.82 7.58
C VAL A 149 1.29 -5.69 8.23
N PRO A 150 0.55 -4.57 8.05
CA PRO A 150 -0.71 -4.32 8.75
C PRO A 150 -1.70 -5.48 8.77
N ALA A 151 -2.10 -6.01 7.61
CA ALA A 151 -3.05 -7.13 7.54
C ALA A 151 -2.53 -8.39 8.24
N GLY A 152 -1.21 -8.62 8.20
CA GLY A 152 -0.55 -9.71 8.92
C GLY A 152 -0.57 -9.51 10.43
N LEU A 153 -0.31 -8.29 10.89
CA LEU A 153 -0.37 -7.94 12.29
C LEU A 153 -1.78 -8.15 12.88
N TYR A 154 -2.81 -7.65 12.18
CA TYR A 154 -4.21 -7.87 12.58
C TYR A 154 -4.59 -9.36 12.54
N GLY A 155 -4.16 -10.07 11.48
CA GLY A 155 -4.42 -11.50 11.33
C GLY A 155 -3.80 -12.32 12.46
N ARG A 156 -2.56 -12.01 12.84
CA ARG A 156 -1.88 -12.64 13.96
C ARG A 156 -2.58 -12.34 15.30
N GLU A 157 -2.89 -11.08 15.56
CA GLU A 157 -3.64 -10.68 16.77
C GLU A 157 -4.97 -11.45 16.89
N ALA A 158 -5.72 -11.53 15.77
CA ALA A 158 -6.98 -12.25 15.74
C ALA A 158 -6.80 -13.75 16.03
N LEU A 159 -5.81 -14.38 15.40
CA LEU A 159 -5.53 -15.82 15.62
C LEU A 159 -5.01 -16.11 17.01
N GLU A 160 -4.18 -15.24 17.60
CA GLU A 160 -3.72 -15.35 18.99
C GLU A 160 -4.89 -15.22 19.98
N SER A 161 -5.75 -14.21 19.78
CA SER A 161 -6.94 -13.98 20.60
C SER A 161 -7.94 -15.15 20.58
N LEU A 162 -8.01 -15.86 19.44
CA LEU A 162 -8.89 -17.01 19.25
C LEU A 162 -8.23 -18.35 19.58
N GLY A 163 -6.95 -18.36 20.02
CA GLY A 163 -6.20 -19.56 20.37
C GLY A 163 -5.76 -20.42 19.19
N ALA A 164 -5.80 -19.87 17.96
CA ALA A 164 -5.49 -20.63 16.74
C ALA A 164 -4.04 -20.46 16.23
N TRP A 165 -3.31 -19.43 16.69
CA TRP A 165 -2.01 -19.06 16.11
C TRP A 165 -0.97 -20.17 16.20
N GLU A 166 -0.76 -20.76 17.38
CA GLU A 166 0.31 -21.74 17.61
C GLU A 166 0.17 -22.99 16.72
N ALA A 167 -1.06 -23.40 16.45
CA ALA A 167 -1.35 -24.58 15.62
C ALA A 167 -0.99 -24.36 14.14
N ILE A 168 -1.00 -23.11 13.67
CA ILE A 168 -0.86 -22.81 12.22
C ILE A 168 0.34 -21.92 11.87
N ALA A 169 1.06 -21.36 12.84
CA ALA A 169 2.14 -20.40 12.63
C ALA A 169 3.21 -20.88 11.64
N ARG A 170 3.55 -22.19 11.72
CA ARG A 170 4.54 -22.83 10.81
C ARG A 170 4.00 -23.11 9.41
N ARG A 171 2.71 -22.94 9.22
CA ARG A 171 2.01 -23.19 7.94
C ARG A 171 1.63 -21.90 7.23
N VAL A 172 2.04 -20.76 7.78
CA VAL A 172 1.79 -19.45 7.20
C VAL A 172 2.78 -19.17 6.07
N VAL A 173 2.26 -18.92 4.87
CA VAL A 173 3.01 -18.27 3.79
C VAL A 173 2.89 -16.77 3.96
N ARG A 174 4.04 -16.14 4.22
CA ARG A 174 4.16 -14.70 4.51
C ARG A 174 4.28 -13.91 3.20
N ALA A 175 3.30 -13.10 2.89
CA ALA A 175 3.31 -12.24 1.72
C ALA A 175 3.86 -10.84 2.07
N GLN A 176 4.51 -10.19 1.12
CA GLN A 176 5.05 -8.84 1.29
C GLN A 176 3.96 -7.79 1.55
N ASN A 177 2.75 -8.00 1.05
CA ASN A 177 1.57 -7.17 1.34
C ASN A 177 0.28 -8.01 1.20
N VAL A 178 -0.87 -7.42 1.58
CA VAL A 178 -2.15 -8.13 1.60
C VAL A 178 -2.64 -8.55 0.21
N ARG A 179 -2.32 -7.78 -0.84
CA ARG A 179 -2.72 -8.12 -2.22
C ARG A 179 -1.94 -9.32 -2.77
N LEU A 180 -0.70 -9.53 -2.32
CA LEU A 180 0.04 -10.75 -2.63
C LEU A 180 -0.52 -11.96 -1.86
N ALA A 181 -0.94 -11.78 -0.60
CA ALA A 181 -1.62 -12.85 0.14
C ALA A 181 -2.93 -13.26 -0.56
N LEU A 182 -3.75 -12.29 -0.99
CA LEU A 182 -4.94 -12.50 -1.79
C LEU A 182 -4.64 -13.29 -3.07
N ALA A 183 -3.59 -12.91 -3.79
CA ALA A 183 -3.19 -13.56 -5.04
C ALA A 183 -2.76 -15.03 -4.85
N PHE A 184 -2.13 -15.40 -3.73
CA PHE A 184 -1.81 -16.80 -3.43
C PHE A 184 -3.08 -17.66 -3.30
N VAL A 185 -4.13 -17.12 -2.68
CA VAL A 185 -5.42 -17.81 -2.58
C VAL A 185 -6.14 -17.86 -3.93
N ALA A 186 -6.19 -16.72 -4.63
CA ALA A 186 -6.87 -16.62 -5.93
C ALA A 186 -6.29 -17.62 -6.96
N ARG A 187 -4.98 -17.85 -6.93
CA ARG A 187 -4.28 -18.81 -7.80
C ARG A 187 -4.31 -20.25 -7.29
N GLY A 188 -4.93 -20.47 -6.11
CA GLY A 188 -4.97 -21.80 -5.50
C GLY A 188 -3.62 -22.26 -4.91
N GLU A 189 -2.65 -21.38 -4.71
CA GLU A 189 -1.35 -21.70 -4.08
C GLU A 189 -1.48 -21.87 -2.57
N ALA A 190 -2.48 -21.22 -1.94
CA ALA A 190 -2.87 -21.41 -0.55
C ALA A 190 -4.32 -21.94 -0.46
N ALA A 191 -4.61 -22.73 0.57
CA ALA A 191 -5.96 -23.26 0.81
C ALA A 191 -6.89 -22.16 1.35
N LEU A 192 -6.36 -21.35 2.25
CA LEU A 192 -7.04 -20.26 2.92
C LEU A 192 -6.14 -19.02 2.94
N GLY A 193 -6.73 -17.85 3.17
CA GLY A 193 -5.98 -16.62 3.40
C GLY A 193 -6.68 -15.66 4.33
N ILE A 194 -5.91 -14.81 4.99
CA ILE A 194 -6.43 -13.72 5.81
C ILE A 194 -6.12 -12.39 5.11
N VAL A 195 -7.19 -11.68 4.77
CA VAL A 195 -7.15 -10.41 4.04
C VAL A 195 -8.22 -9.46 4.58
N TYR A 196 -8.29 -8.24 4.06
CA TYR A 196 -9.42 -7.36 4.37
C TYR A 196 -10.65 -7.72 3.54
N ALA A 197 -11.84 -7.40 4.04
CA ALA A 197 -13.10 -7.60 3.32
C ALA A 197 -13.10 -6.88 1.96
N THR A 198 -12.51 -5.69 1.89
CA THR A 198 -12.36 -4.92 0.65
C THR A 198 -11.46 -5.59 -0.39
N ASP A 199 -10.41 -6.31 0.05
CA ASP A 199 -9.56 -7.09 -0.85
C ASP A 199 -10.31 -8.30 -1.42
N ALA A 200 -11.07 -9.00 -0.56
CA ALA A 200 -11.90 -10.13 -0.97
C ALA A 200 -12.98 -9.71 -1.97
N ALA A 201 -13.61 -8.56 -1.76
CA ALA A 201 -14.63 -8.01 -2.66
C ALA A 201 -14.06 -7.62 -4.04
N ALA A 202 -12.79 -7.26 -4.12
CA ALA A 202 -12.12 -6.86 -5.36
C ALA A 202 -11.63 -8.05 -6.20
N GLU A 203 -11.62 -9.28 -5.67
CA GLU A 203 -11.08 -10.47 -6.36
C GLU A 203 -12.13 -11.57 -6.53
N PRO A 204 -12.69 -11.73 -7.75
CA PRO A 204 -13.76 -12.69 -7.99
C PRO A 204 -13.32 -14.16 -7.91
N ALA A 205 -12.01 -14.46 -7.95
CA ALA A 205 -11.49 -15.81 -7.83
C ALA A 205 -11.45 -16.35 -6.40
N VAL A 206 -11.77 -15.52 -5.41
CA VAL A 206 -11.90 -15.94 -4.01
C VAL A 206 -13.32 -15.77 -3.49
N ARG A 207 -13.60 -16.36 -2.34
CA ARG A 207 -14.81 -16.11 -1.54
C ARG A 207 -14.47 -16.01 -0.06
N VAL A 208 -15.23 -15.25 0.68
CA VAL A 208 -15.19 -15.21 2.14
C VAL A 208 -15.76 -16.51 2.68
N VAL A 209 -15.04 -17.12 3.62
CA VAL A 209 -15.46 -18.32 4.35
C VAL A 209 -15.58 -18.09 5.87
N GLY A 210 -15.20 -16.91 6.34
CA GLY A 210 -15.38 -16.49 7.72
C GLY A 210 -15.02 -15.02 7.91
N THR A 211 -15.65 -14.36 8.88
CA THR A 211 -15.34 -12.96 9.25
C THR A 211 -14.83 -12.94 10.68
N PHE A 212 -13.68 -12.33 10.90
CA PHE A 212 -13.10 -12.22 12.24
C PHE A 212 -13.90 -11.23 13.08
N PRO A 213 -14.26 -11.60 14.33
CA PRO A 213 -14.91 -10.68 15.25
C PRO A 213 -14.06 -9.43 15.48
N ALA A 214 -14.67 -8.25 15.51
CA ALA A 214 -13.97 -6.99 15.76
C ALA A 214 -13.25 -6.97 17.14
N SER A 215 -13.67 -7.81 18.08
CA SER A 215 -13.04 -7.99 19.40
C SER A 215 -11.78 -8.86 19.37
N SER A 216 -11.50 -9.55 18.25
CA SER A 216 -10.33 -10.44 18.14
C SER A 216 -9.02 -9.72 17.78
N HIS A 217 -9.10 -8.48 17.34
CA HIS A 217 -7.95 -7.64 16.98
C HIS A 217 -8.26 -6.17 17.27
N ARG A 218 -7.23 -5.31 17.24
CA ARG A 218 -7.45 -3.86 17.32
C ARG A 218 -8.33 -3.36 16.17
N PRO A 219 -9.01 -2.21 16.34
CA PRO A 219 -9.75 -1.57 15.25
C PRO A 219 -8.84 -1.31 14.04
N ILE A 220 -9.29 -1.73 12.86
CA ILE A 220 -8.61 -1.47 11.60
C ILE A 220 -8.93 -0.04 11.18
N ALA A 221 -7.90 0.81 11.14
CA ALA A 221 -8.02 2.20 10.73
C ALA A 221 -6.95 2.57 9.70
N TYR A 222 -7.34 3.47 8.80
CA TYR A 222 -6.47 3.99 7.74
C TYR A 222 -6.18 5.47 8.00
N PRO A 223 -5.14 5.79 8.77
CA PRO A 223 -4.69 7.16 8.93
C PRO A 223 -4.00 7.66 7.67
N ALA A 224 -4.16 8.96 7.41
CA ALA A 224 -3.45 9.70 6.38
C ALA A 224 -2.77 10.93 6.97
N ALA A 225 -1.59 11.29 6.43
CA ALA A 225 -0.89 12.51 6.81
C ALA A 225 0.01 13.01 5.68
N ILE A 226 0.27 14.30 5.66
CA ILE A 226 1.21 14.95 4.74
C ILE A 226 2.63 14.62 5.18
N VAL A 227 3.48 14.21 4.23
CA VAL A 227 4.90 13.95 4.50
C VAL A 227 5.62 15.27 4.76
N ALA A 228 6.37 15.36 5.86
CA ALA A 228 7.00 16.60 6.31
C ALA A 228 8.00 17.20 5.31
N ALA A 229 8.68 16.34 4.53
CA ALA A 229 9.62 16.74 3.49
C ALA A 229 8.95 17.16 2.16
N SER A 230 7.62 17.07 2.04
CA SER A 230 6.91 17.43 0.81
C SER A 230 7.11 18.90 0.45
N ALA A 231 7.51 19.16 -0.79
CA ALA A 231 7.54 20.50 -1.37
C ALA A 231 6.15 20.94 -1.86
N LYS A 232 5.16 20.02 -1.94
CA LYS A 232 3.81 20.22 -2.48
C LYS A 232 2.74 20.19 -1.40
N ARG A 233 3.04 20.80 -0.24
CA ARG A 233 2.16 20.75 0.94
C ARG A 233 0.77 21.34 0.71
N ALA A 234 0.64 22.36 -0.12
CA ALA A 234 -0.66 22.99 -0.42
C ALA A 234 -1.55 22.03 -1.21
N GLU A 235 -0.98 21.38 -2.22
CA GLU A 235 -1.65 20.39 -3.08
C GLU A 235 -1.99 19.13 -2.27
N ALA A 236 -1.07 18.65 -1.45
CA ALA A 236 -1.29 17.51 -0.55
C ALA A 236 -2.43 17.81 0.44
N ARG A 237 -2.48 19.02 1.00
CA ARG A 237 -3.56 19.47 1.89
C ARG A 237 -4.90 19.54 1.16
N SER A 238 -4.91 20.05 -0.07
CA SER A 238 -6.12 20.11 -0.90
C SER A 238 -6.65 18.70 -1.22
N PHE A 239 -5.75 17.77 -1.58
CA PHE A 239 -6.14 16.39 -1.85
C PHE A 239 -6.60 15.66 -0.58
N LEU A 240 -5.90 15.84 0.54
CA LEU A 240 -6.32 15.26 1.83
C LEU A 240 -7.69 15.78 2.28
N ALA A 241 -7.96 17.07 2.07
CA ALA A 241 -9.29 17.65 2.34
C ALA A 241 -10.38 17.01 1.45
N PHE A 242 -10.08 16.74 0.17
CA PHE A 242 -10.99 16.00 -0.70
C PHE A 242 -11.22 14.57 -0.20
N LEU A 243 -10.17 13.84 0.21
CA LEU A 243 -10.32 12.47 0.71
C LEU A 243 -11.25 12.38 1.94
N ARG A 244 -11.38 13.47 2.71
CA ARG A 244 -12.32 13.61 3.84
C ARG A 244 -13.73 14.04 3.43
N SER A 245 -13.95 14.40 2.18
CA SER A 245 -15.23 14.93 1.72
C SER A 245 -16.30 13.84 1.60
N PRO A 246 -17.60 14.21 1.65
CA PRO A 246 -18.69 13.28 1.36
C PRO A 246 -18.60 12.65 -0.04
N ALA A 247 -17.99 13.34 -0.99
CA ALA A 247 -17.77 12.81 -2.35
C ALA A 247 -16.80 11.64 -2.34
N ALA A 248 -15.65 11.78 -1.69
CA ALA A 248 -14.67 10.69 -1.53
C ALA A 248 -15.23 9.57 -0.64
N ALA A 249 -15.96 9.88 0.43
CA ALA A 249 -16.60 8.89 1.28
C ALA A 249 -17.53 7.95 0.47
N ARG A 250 -18.34 8.50 -0.45
CA ARG A 250 -19.17 7.70 -1.37
C ARG A 250 -18.35 6.82 -2.30
N VAL A 251 -17.17 7.29 -2.74
CA VAL A 251 -16.26 6.46 -3.55
C VAL A 251 -15.76 5.29 -2.71
N PHE A 252 -15.18 5.54 -1.55
CA PHE A 252 -14.64 4.48 -0.68
C PHE A 252 -15.69 3.46 -0.26
N ALA A 253 -16.92 3.91 0.07
CA ALA A 253 -18.02 3.02 0.45
C ALA A 253 -18.40 2.04 -0.68
N ARG A 254 -18.31 2.43 -1.96
CA ARG A 254 -18.56 1.55 -3.10
C ARG A 254 -17.53 0.42 -3.22
N TYR A 255 -16.34 0.61 -2.65
CA TYR A 255 -15.30 -0.42 -2.57
C TYR A 255 -15.30 -1.18 -1.23
N GLY A 256 -16.35 -1.02 -0.42
CA GLY A 256 -16.53 -1.74 0.84
C GLY A 256 -15.79 -1.15 2.04
N PHE A 257 -15.09 -0.03 1.88
CA PHE A 257 -14.51 0.67 3.04
C PHE A 257 -15.60 1.35 3.86
N ARG A 258 -15.39 1.43 5.16
CA ARG A 258 -16.21 2.21 6.08
C ARG A 258 -15.57 3.60 6.28
N PRO A 259 -16.10 4.68 5.68
CA PRO A 259 -15.60 6.02 5.97
C PRO A 259 -15.73 6.31 7.46
N LEU A 260 -14.69 6.85 8.08
CA LEU A 260 -14.76 7.36 9.45
C LEU A 260 -15.19 8.81 9.39
N ALA A 261 -15.96 9.24 10.40
CA ALA A 261 -16.48 10.61 10.43
C ALA A 261 -15.32 11.63 10.41
N PRO A 262 -15.53 12.78 9.75
CA PRO A 262 -14.51 13.82 9.68
C PRO A 262 -14.17 14.43 11.04
#